data_20ade04f0363e74f1e88020ef02ac6c1
#
_entry.id   20ade04f0363e74f1e88020ef02ac6c1
#
_cell.length_a   1.000
_cell.length_b   1.000
_cell.length_c   1.000
_cell.angle_alpha   90.00
_cell.angle_beta   90.00
_cell.angle_gamma   90.00
#
_symmetry.space_group_name_H-M   'P 1'
#
loop_
_entity.id
_entity.type
_entity.pdbx_description
1 polymer ?
#
loop_
_entity_poly.entity_id
_entity_poly.type
_entity_poly.pdbx_seq_one_letter_code
_entity_poly.pdbx_strand_id
1 'polypeptide(L)'
;MDTDNPIIYGLEFQARALSPQTAEADIVRFLVGTQSLKFHDNQVHLVELDEETGSLKTQVFQHSIGEIWNLQASPADPSNFITCYNTLNDEGICQMKGAIWKLPLTETDAHEIQKLENAAEIDTTTYGSDLRIITYHPTDGTKIVSVVDNNFVLWDLAASAPKAVTQGTLASKGQPKFTTGKWNPHNTCNQFVTLNDNHVRGWDFRNPTDQVWAIQSAHSQIIRDLDFNTNRQYILSTCGDDGYMKFWDIRQPSEPVMSRMEHSHWVWSIRINRFHDQLVLTSSSDSRVILCSISSISSEPFGHLISSEDEPAQTEDGSNKNKMEDSVVGRYEEHEDSVYGVEWSSADPWTFASLSYDGRLVINKVPRKYKYQILL
;
A
#
# COMPACT_ATOMS: atom_id res chain seq x y z
N MET A 1 -27.93 11.70 7.87
CA MET A 1 -27.89 10.33 7.33
C MET A 1 -26.71 9.62 7.97
N ASP A 2 -26.89 8.41 8.44
CA ASP A 2 -25.78 7.61 9.01
C ASP A 2 -24.76 7.35 7.92
N THR A 3 -23.61 7.98 8.04
CA THR A 3 -22.51 7.93 7.04
C THR A 3 -21.55 6.79 7.28
N ASP A 4 -21.92 5.80 8.09
CA ASP A 4 -21.08 4.65 8.44
C ASP A 4 -21.36 3.40 7.57
N ASN A 5 -22.25 3.50 6.58
CA ASN A 5 -22.52 2.40 5.67
C ASN A 5 -21.41 2.27 4.64
N PRO A 6 -20.95 1.04 4.35
CA PRO A 6 -19.98 0.77 3.32
C PRO A 6 -20.52 1.15 1.93
N ILE A 7 -19.66 1.71 1.08
CA ILE A 7 -19.99 2.00 -0.30
C ILE A 7 -19.29 0.97 -1.17
N ILE A 8 -20.06 0.24 -1.97
CA ILE A 8 -19.56 -0.89 -2.75
C ILE A 8 -19.61 -0.56 -4.24
N TYR A 9 -18.49 -0.77 -4.91
CA TYR A 9 -18.35 -0.70 -6.37
C TYR A 9 -17.96 -2.07 -6.92
N GLY A 10 -18.79 -2.62 -7.80
CA GLY A 10 -18.54 -3.90 -8.47
C GLY A 10 -17.84 -3.67 -9.81
N LEU A 11 -16.72 -4.33 -10.01
CA LEU A 11 -16.00 -4.40 -11.29
C LEU A 11 -16.55 -5.59 -12.11
N GLU A 12 -16.45 -5.49 -13.43
CA GLU A 12 -16.83 -6.58 -14.32
C GLU A 12 -15.85 -7.76 -14.25
N PHE A 13 -14.57 -7.46 -14.00
CA PHE A 13 -13.48 -8.43 -13.97
C PHE A 13 -12.90 -8.58 -12.57
N GLN A 14 -12.21 -9.69 -12.36
CA GLN A 14 -11.38 -9.90 -11.20
C GLN A 14 -10.37 -8.77 -11.06
N ALA A 15 -10.00 -8.42 -9.83
CA ALA A 15 -9.10 -7.31 -9.57
C ALA A 15 -8.18 -7.60 -8.37
N ARG A 16 -6.99 -7.01 -8.39
CA ARG A 16 -5.99 -7.17 -7.35
C ARG A 16 -5.23 -5.88 -7.02
N ALA A 17 -5.07 -5.01 -8.00
CA ALA A 17 -4.26 -3.82 -7.87
C ALA A 17 -5.11 -2.64 -7.42
N LEU A 18 -4.75 -2.02 -6.29
CA LEU A 18 -5.41 -0.88 -5.68
C LEU A 18 -4.36 0.17 -5.32
N SER A 19 -4.63 1.43 -5.63
CA SER A 19 -3.82 2.57 -5.19
C SER A 19 -4.70 3.78 -4.92
N PRO A 20 -4.47 4.56 -3.86
CA PRO A 20 -5.04 5.90 -3.78
C PRO A 20 -4.43 6.79 -4.86
N GLN A 21 -5.13 7.81 -5.32
CA GLN A 21 -4.57 8.82 -6.21
C GLN A 21 -3.75 9.82 -5.38
N THR A 22 -2.47 9.51 -5.18
CA THR A 22 -1.62 10.09 -4.13
C THR A 22 -1.37 11.59 -4.29
N ALA A 23 -1.36 12.10 -5.53
CA ALA A 23 -1.19 13.52 -5.81
C ALA A 23 -2.50 14.34 -5.68
N GLU A 24 -3.64 13.67 -5.47
CA GLU A 24 -4.92 14.31 -5.21
C GLU A 24 -5.16 14.40 -3.70
N ALA A 25 -5.25 15.61 -3.18
CA ALA A 25 -5.37 15.87 -1.74
C ALA A 25 -6.75 16.36 -1.31
N ASP A 26 -7.61 16.74 -2.25
CA ASP A 26 -8.91 17.36 -1.96
C ASP A 26 -10.08 16.40 -2.17
N ILE A 27 -9.92 15.43 -3.07
CA ILE A 27 -10.98 14.51 -3.47
C ILE A 27 -10.56 13.07 -3.20
N VAL A 28 -11.44 12.30 -2.57
CA VAL A 28 -11.22 10.87 -2.32
C VAL A 28 -11.29 10.10 -3.62
N ARG A 29 -10.14 9.61 -4.12
CA ARG A 29 -10.02 8.86 -5.35
C ARG A 29 -9.13 7.64 -5.21
N PHE A 30 -9.55 6.55 -5.85
CA PHE A 30 -8.80 5.30 -5.93
C PHE A 30 -8.69 4.82 -7.37
N LEU A 31 -7.53 4.27 -7.70
CA LEU A 31 -7.27 3.56 -8.95
C LEU A 31 -7.32 2.06 -8.69
N VAL A 32 -8.03 1.34 -9.56
CA VAL A 32 -8.17 -0.12 -9.49
C VAL A 32 -7.79 -0.73 -10.83
N GLY A 33 -6.93 -1.76 -10.80
CA GLY A 33 -6.52 -2.51 -11.98
C GLY A 33 -7.14 -3.91 -12.01
N THR A 34 -7.63 -4.33 -13.17
CA THR A 34 -8.29 -5.63 -13.37
C THR A 34 -7.34 -6.73 -13.83
N GLN A 35 -7.77 -7.99 -13.64
CA GLN A 35 -7.06 -9.21 -14.04
C GLN A 35 -7.97 -10.12 -14.86
N SER A 36 -8.33 -9.68 -16.07
CA SER A 36 -9.01 -10.56 -17.04
C SER A 36 -7.99 -11.44 -17.76
N LEU A 37 -8.29 -12.73 -17.90
CA LEU A 37 -7.48 -13.67 -18.70
C LEU A 37 -7.43 -13.31 -20.19
N LYS A 38 -8.41 -12.55 -20.67
CA LYS A 38 -8.36 -11.91 -21.98
C LYS A 38 -7.63 -10.59 -21.82
N PHE A 39 -6.36 -10.56 -22.19
CA PHE A 39 -5.46 -9.44 -21.94
C PHE A 39 -5.97 -8.09 -22.42
N HIS A 40 -6.67 -8.07 -23.56
CA HIS A 40 -7.24 -6.85 -24.13
C HIS A 40 -8.49 -6.32 -23.42
N ASP A 41 -9.10 -7.10 -22.54
CA ASP A 41 -10.30 -6.68 -21.77
C ASP A 41 -9.92 -5.99 -20.44
N ASN A 42 -8.64 -5.98 -20.08
CA ASN A 42 -8.21 -5.38 -18.82
C ASN A 42 -8.41 -3.86 -18.80
N GLN A 43 -8.73 -3.35 -17.62
CA GLN A 43 -9.14 -1.98 -17.40
C GLN A 43 -8.48 -1.38 -16.16
N VAL A 44 -8.34 -0.07 -16.17
CA VAL A 44 -8.06 0.73 -14.96
C VAL A 44 -9.30 1.55 -14.68
N HIS A 45 -9.80 1.49 -13.47
CA HIS A 45 -10.94 2.26 -13.00
C HIS A 45 -10.44 3.36 -12.07
N LEU A 46 -10.82 4.61 -12.34
CA LEU A 46 -10.70 5.72 -11.41
C LEU A 46 -12.04 5.88 -10.72
N VAL A 47 -12.07 5.63 -9.42
CA VAL A 47 -13.27 5.69 -8.59
C VAL A 47 -13.16 6.88 -7.66
N GLU A 48 -14.06 7.83 -7.81
CA GLU A 48 -14.17 9.05 -7.01
C GLU A 48 -15.37 8.94 -6.06
N LEU A 49 -15.16 9.28 -4.79
CA LEU A 49 -16.22 9.36 -3.80
C LEU A 49 -16.67 10.82 -3.65
N ASP A 50 -17.94 11.08 -3.92
CA ASP A 50 -18.60 12.31 -3.52
C ASP A 50 -19.01 12.19 -2.03
N GLU A 51 -18.30 12.87 -1.16
CA GLU A 51 -18.49 12.76 0.29
C GLU A 51 -19.82 13.40 0.76
N GLU A 52 -20.38 14.34 0.02
CA GLU A 52 -21.66 14.98 0.37
C GLU A 52 -22.86 14.06 0.11
N THR A 53 -22.85 13.41 -1.04
CA THR A 53 -23.96 12.54 -1.47
C THR A 53 -23.73 11.07 -1.13
N GLY A 54 -22.47 10.64 -0.87
CA GLY A 54 -22.10 9.25 -0.72
C GLY A 54 -22.16 8.47 -2.04
N SER A 55 -22.22 9.17 -3.18
CA SER A 55 -22.26 8.54 -4.50
C SER A 55 -20.86 8.36 -5.09
N LEU A 56 -20.72 7.40 -6.00
CA LEU A 56 -19.47 7.17 -6.72
C LEU A 56 -19.57 7.73 -8.13
N LYS A 57 -18.52 8.45 -8.54
CA LYS A 57 -18.24 8.75 -9.94
C LYS A 57 -17.11 7.86 -10.41
N THR A 58 -17.24 7.27 -11.60
CA THR A 58 -16.27 6.32 -12.12
C THR A 58 -15.89 6.68 -13.54
N GLN A 59 -14.60 6.55 -13.82
CA GLN A 59 -14.06 6.62 -15.18
C GLN A 59 -13.31 5.31 -15.45
N VAL A 60 -13.52 4.76 -16.66
CA VAL A 60 -12.94 3.48 -17.05
C VAL A 60 -11.98 3.67 -18.21
N PHE A 61 -10.79 3.13 -18.06
CA PHE A 61 -9.71 3.24 -19.04
C PHE A 61 -9.28 1.86 -19.52
N GLN A 62 -9.12 1.69 -20.81
CA GLN A 62 -8.70 0.43 -21.41
C GLN A 62 -7.20 0.19 -21.23
N HIS A 63 -6.85 -0.92 -20.58
CA HIS A 63 -5.49 -1.44 -20.45
C HIS A 63 -5.35 -2.72 -21.31
N SER A 64 -5.27 -2.56 -22.62
CA SER A 64 -5.42 -3.65 -23.61
C SER A 64 -4.23 -4.61 -23.75
N ILE A 65 -3.21 -4.48 -22.91
CA ILE A 65 -1.92 -5.18 -23.07
C ILE A 65 -1.66 -6.29 -22.06
N GLY A 66 -2.49 -6.41 -21.00
CA GLY A 66 -2.29 -7.48 -20.04
C GLY A 66 -3.01 -7.31 -18.71
N GLU A 67 -2.92 -8.35 -17.89
CA GLU A 67 -3.47 -8.41 -16.53
C GLU A 67 -2.66 -7.52 -15.59
N ILE A 68 -3.33 -6.66 -14.82
CA ILE A 68 -2.67 -5.71 -13.93
C ILE A 68 -2.44 -6.37 -12.56
N TRP A 69 -1.18 -6.64 -12.23
CA TRP A 69 -0.78 -7.25 -10.95
C TRP A 69 -0.46 -6.24 -9.86
N ASN A 70 0.07 -5.09 -10.25
CA ASN A 70 0.36 -3.99 -9.35
C ASN A 70 0.07 -2.67 -10.06
N LEU A 71 -0.40 -1.69 -9.32
CA LEU A 71 -0.68 -0.34 -9.80
C LEU A 71 -0.32 0.65 -8.69
N GLN A 72 0.29 1.78 -9.07
CA GLN A 72 0.53 2.88 -8.16
C GLN A 72 0.38 4.22 -8.88
N ALA A 73 -0.36 5.14 -8.27
CA ALA A 73 -0.46 6.52 -8.72
C ALA A 73 0.84 7.29 -8.44
N SER A 74 1.15 8.27 -9.30
CA SER A 74 2.25 9.18 -9.07
C SER A 74 2.00 10.08 -7.87
N PRO A 75 3.02 10.36 -7.04
CA PRO A 75 2.88 11.29 -5.91
C PRO A 75 2.89 12.77 -6.33
N ALA A 76 3.28 13.08 -7.58
CA ALA A 76 3.50 14.44 -8.05
C ALA A 76 2.50 14.90 -9.12
N ASP A 77 1.92 13.98 -9.86
CA ASP A 77 0.98 14.28 -10.95
C ASP A 77 -0.22 13.31 -10.90
N PRO A 78 -1.43 13.79 -10.63
CA PRO A 78 -2.62 12.94 -10.51
C PRO A 78 -3.00 12.24 -11.82
N SER A 79 -2.50 12.71 -12.96
CA SER A 79 -2.74 12.05 -14.25
C SER A 79 -1.83 10.85 -14.52
N ASN A 80 -0.72 10.72 -13.80
CA ASN A 80 0.26 9.67 -14.06
C ASN A 80 0.14 8.51 -13.07
N PHE A 81 0.32 7.29 -13.58
CA PHE A 81 0.40 6.07 -12.75
C PHE A 81 1.27 5.01 -13.44
N ILE A 82 1.69 4.01 -12.66
CA ILE A 82 2.48 2.88 -13.14
C ILE A 82 1.66 1.61 -13.01
N THR A 83 1.86 0.66 -13.94
CA THR A 83 1.38 -0.72 -13.80
C THR A 83 2.51 -1.72 -13.96
N CYS A 84 2.47 -2.81 -13.15
CA CYS A 84 3.11 -4.08 -13.47
C CYS A 84 2.03 -5.01 -14.01
N TYR A 85 2.25 -5.56 -15.19
CA TYR A 85 1.24 -6.36 -15.86
C TYR A 85 1.84 -7.61 -16.50
N ASN A 86 1.03 -8.65 -16.61
CA ASN A 86 1.38 -9.90 -17.26
C ASN A 86 0.90 -9.86 -18.72
N THR A 87 1.78 -10.16 -19.66
CA THR A 87 1.45 -10.20 -21.08
C THR A 87 2.11 -11.40 -21.75
N LEU A 88 1.73 -11.69 -23.00
CA LEU A 88 2.37 -12.73 -23.81
C LEU A 88 3.41 -12.09 -24.72
N ASN A 89 4.56 -12.75 -24.85
CA ASN A 89 5.52 -12.42 -25.88
C ASN A 89 5.11 -13.05 -27.24
N ASP A 90 5.89 -12.80 -28.28
CA ASP A 90 5.65 -13.32 -29.64
C ASP A 90 5.65 -14.87 -29.71
N GLU A 91 6.26 -15.53 -28.72
CA GLU A 91 6.30 -17.00 -28.60
C GLU A 91 5.13 -17.54 -27.77
N GLY A 92 4.23 -16.70 -27.28
CA GLY A 92 3.10 -17.08 -26.42
C GLY A 92 3.50 -17.39 -24.98
N ILE A 93 4.69 -16.96 -24.52
CA ILE A 93 5.17 -17.15 -23.16
C ILE A 93 4.77 -15.93 -22.32
N CYS A 94 4.21 -16.19 -21.15
CA CYS A 94 3.89 -15.13 -20.19
C CYS A 94 5.15 -14.43 -19.70
N GLN A 95 5.12 -13.10 -19.69
CA GLN A 95 6.18 -12.27 -19.11
C GLN A 95 5.58 -11.07 -18.39
N MET A 96 6.26 -10.68 -17.32
CA MET A 96 5.90 -9.51 -16.56
C MET A 96 6.59 -8.27 -17.13
N LYS A 97 5.83 -7.21 -17.35
CA LYS A 97 6.31 -5.91 -17.83
C LYS A 97 5.83 -4.78 -16.95
N GLY A 98 6.45 -3.63 -17.11
CA GLY A 98 6.05 -2.40 -16.43
C GLY A 98 5.94 -1.22 -17.38
N ALA A 99 4.95 -0.37 -17.18
CA ALA A 99 4.75 0.84 -17.96
C ALA A 99 4.20 1.99 -17.13
N ILE A 100 4.50 3.19 -17.56
CA ILE A 100 3.95 4.44 -17.05
C ILE A 100 2.85 4.88 -18.01
N TRP A 101 1.72 5.24 -17.42
CA TRP A 101 0.52 5.64 -18.13
C TRP A 101 0.11 7.05 -17.76
N LYS A 102 -0.60 7.69 -18.68
CA LYS A 102 -1.24 8.96 -18.45
C LYS A 102 -2.74 8.85 -18.64
N LEU A 103 -3.50 9.30 -17.65
CA LEU A 103 -4.95 9.45 -17.73
C LEU A 103 -5.29 10.62 -18.64
N PRO A 104 -6.21 10.46 -19.59
CA PRO A 104 -6.72 11.60 -20.33
C PRO A 104 -7.48 12.54 -19.40
N LEU A 105 -7.20 13.84 -19.46
CA LEU A 105 -7.82 14.87 -18.62
C LEU A 105 -9.14 15.40 -19.20
N THR A 106 -9.73 14.72 -20.17
CA THR A 106 -10.99 15.14 -20.80
C THR A 106 -12.17 14.69 -19.97
N GLU A 107 -13.07 15.61 -19.64
CA GLU A 107 -14.41 15.27 -19.17
C GLU A 107 -15.15 14.59 -20.32
N THR A 108 -15.27 13.29 -20.26
CA THR A 108 -16.08 12.49 -21.18
C THR A 108 -17.31 11.95 -20.45
N ASP A 109 -18.32 11.56 -21.21
CA ASP A 109 -19.50 10.93 -20.64
C ASP A 109 -19.10 9.69 -19.81
N ALA A 110 -19.69 9.55 -18.62
CA ALA A 110 -19.34 8.54 -17.59
C ALA A 110 -19.45 7.07 -18.06
N HIS A 111 -19.87 6.81 -19.29
CA HIS A 111 -20.07 5.46 -19.85
C HIS A 111 -19.10 5.11 -20.98
N GLU A 112 -18.21 6.02 -21.38
CA GLU A 112 -17.27 5.74 -22.45
C GLU A 112 -15.93 5.21 -21.91
N ILE A 113 -15.51 4.02 -22.40
CA ILE A 113 -14.20 3.47 -22.07
C ILE A 113 -13.14 4.26 -22.84
N GLN A 114 -12.28 4.95 -22.11
CA GLN A 114 -11.22 5.78 -22.68
C GLN A 114 -9.95 4.99 -22.90
N LYS A 115 -9.12 5.41 -23.85
CA LYS A 115 -7.80 4.84 -24.08
C LYS A 115 -6.75 5.50 -23.19
N LEU A 116 -5.90 4.67 -22.58
CA LEU A 116 -4.72 5.13 -21.85
C LEU A 116 -3.62 5.55 -22.84
N GLU A 117 -2.91 6.60 -22.50
CA GLU A 117 -1.68 6.98 -23.17
C GLU A 117 -0.49 6.27 -22.50
N ASN A 118 0.24 5.46 -23.25
CA ASN A 118 1.49 4.87 -22.76
C ASN A 118 2.58 5.94 -22.80
N ALA A 119 2.99 6.44 -21.66
CA ALA A 119 4.00 7.49 -21.54
C ALA A 119 5.42 6.92 -21.64
N ALA A 120 5.69 5.74 -21.07
CA ALA A 120 6.97 5.05 -21.16
C ALA A 120 6.87 3.59 -20.72
N GLU A 121 7.67 2.72 -21.34
CA GLU A 121 7.90 1.36 -20.87
C GLU A 121 9.16 1.29 -19.99
N ILE A 122 9.14 0.42 -18.98
CA ILE A 122 10.29 0.16 -18.12
C ILE A 122 10.89 -1.17 -18.54
N ASP A 123 12.00 -1.12 -19.28
CA ASP A 123 12.71 -2.33 -19.73
C ASP A 123 13.56 -2.90 -18.58
N THR A 124 13.07 -3.97 -17.99
CA THR A 124 13.75 -4.69 -16.89
C THR A 124 14.45 -5.96 -17.34
N THR A 125 14.49 -6.26 -18.64
CA THR A 125 14.99 -7.54 -19.18
C THR A 125 16.45 -7.83 -18.86
N THR A 126 17.28 -6.80 -18.71
CA THR A 126 18.70 -6.94 -18.32
C THR A 126 18.90 -7.30 -16.84
N TYR A 127 17.85 -7.15 -16.00
CA TYR A 127 17.91 -7.36 -14.56
C TYR A 127 17.20 -8.65 -14.11
N GLY A 128 16.40 -9.25 -14.98
CA GLY A 128 15.67 -10.48 -14.69
C GLY A 128 14.40 -10.62 -15.52
N SER A 129 13.65 -11.68 -15.27
CA SER A 129 12.43 -12.03 -16.00
C SER A 129 11.14 -11.87 -15.18
N ASP A 130 11.25 -11.88 -13.86
CA ASP A 130 10.11 -11.89 -12.93
C ASP A 130 9.99 -10.54 -12.24
N LEU A 131 9.37 -9.58 -12.94
CA LEU A 131 9.06 -8.26 -12.40
C LEU A 131 7.92 -8.37 -11.40
N ARG A 132 8.16 -7.99 -10.15
CA ARG A 132 7.19 -8.11 -9.04
C ARG A 132 6.43 -6.83 -8.79
N ILE A 133 7.13 -5.72 -8.73
CA ILE A 133 6.55 -4.41 -8.42
C ILE A 133 7.39 -3.31 -9.04
N ILE A 134 6.71 -2.22 -9.42
CA ILE A 134 7.34 -0.92 -9.66
C ILE A 134 6.67 0.08 -8.72
N THR A 135 7.46 0.90 -8.05
CA THR A 135 6.94 1.87 -7.08
C THR A 135 7.59 3.23 -7.28
N TYR A 136 6.78 4.29 -7.23
CA TYR A 136 7.28 5.66 -7.20
C TYR A 136 8.01 5.96 -5.88
N HIS A 137 8.99 6.84 -5.97
CA HIS A 137 9.53 7.52 -4.80
C HIS A 137 8.38 8.24 -4.06
N PRO A 138 8.37 8.27 -2.72
CA PRO A 138 7.22 8.76 -1.95
C PRO A 138 6.75 10.19 -2.26
N THR A 139 7.66 11.06 -2.74
CA THR A 139 7.38 12.48 -3.00
C THR A 139 7.88 12.99 -4.36
N ASP A 140 8.72 12.20 -5.05
CA ASP A 140 9.36 12.60 -6.32
C ASP A 140 8.84 11.74 -7.46
N GLY A 141 7.93 12.30 -8.28
CA GLY A 141 7.35 11.59 -9.43
C GLY A 141 8.34 11.29 -10.56
N THR A 142 9.60 11.76 -10.46
CA THR A 142 10.65 11.49 -11.46
C THR A 142 11.50 10.26 -11.13
N LYS A 143 11.27 9.62 -9.98
CA LYS A 143 12.02 8.44 -9.56
C LYS A 143 11.11 7.25 -9.27
N ILE A 144 11.52 6.09 -9.74
CA ILE A 144 10.84 4.82 -9.45
C ILE A 144 11.87 3.74 -9.09
N VAL A 145 11.40 2.71 -8.40
CA VAL A 145 12.17 1.46 -8.20
C VAL A 145 11.38 0.29 -8.77
N SER A 146 12.04 -0.54 -9.56
CA SER A 146 11.54 -1.85 -9.96
C SER A 146 12.18 -2.96 -9.13
N VAL A 147 11.42 -3.99 -8.78
CA VAL A 147 11.89 -5.20 -8.12
C VAL A 147 11.72 -6.38 -9.08
N VAL A 148 12.83 -6.97 -9.48
CA VAL A 148 12.89 -8.02 -10.52
C VAL A 148 13.78 -9.16 -10.04
N ASP A 149 13.23 -10.37 -9.96
CA ASP A 149 13.95 -11.54 -9.43
C ASP A 149 14.62 -11.24 -8.07
N ASN A 150 15.95 -11.21 -8.02
CA ASN A 150 16.76 -10.88 -6.84
C ASN A 150 17.41 -9.48 -6.93
N ASN A 151 16.92 -8.64 -7.85
CA ASN A 151 17.41 -7.27 -8.07
C ASN A 151 16.35 -6.23 -7.72
N PHE A 152 16.78 -5.08 -7.26
CA PHE A 152 16.00 -3.86 -7.31
C PHE A 152 16.79 -2.79 -8.06
N VAL A 153 16.09 -2.00 -8.87
CA VAL A 153 16.71 -1.01 -9.77
C VAL A 153 16.03 0.33 -9.57
N LEU A 154 16.82 1.36 -9.29
CA LEU A 154 16.40 2.75 -9.23
C LEU A 154 16.45 3.35 -10.63
N TRP A 155 15.38 3.96 -11.07
CA TRP A 155 15.26 4.62 -12.37
C TRP A 155 15.03 6.12 -12.20
N ASP A 156 15.59 6.89 -13.12
CA ASP A 156 15.32 8.32 -13.34
C ASP A 156 14.42 8.48 -14.56
N LEU A 157 13.30 9.15 -14.39
CA LEU A 157 12.28 9.43 -15.40
C LEU A 157 12.39 10.86 -15.97
N ALA A 158 13.29 11.69 -15.45
CA ALA A 158 13.44 13.08 -15.90
C ALA A 158 14.01 13.19 -17.35
N ALA A 159 14.64 12.12 -17.86
CA ALA A 159 15.13 12.04 -19.22
C ALA A 159 14.00 11.65 -20.21
N SER A 160 14.27 11.73 -21.50
CA SER A 160 13.32 11.36 -22.57
C SER A 160 12.90 9.88 -22.56
N ALA A 161 13.66 9.02 -21.85
CA ALA A 161 13.35 7.62 -21.60
C ALA A 161 13.81 7.25 -20.19
N PRO A 162 13.14 6.29 -19.53
CA PRO A 162 13.53 5.79 -18.21
C PRO A 162 14.99 5.29 -18.22
N LYS A 163 15.80 5.79 -17.29
CA LYS A 163 17.23 5.46 -17.20
C LYS A 163 17.53 4.82 -15.85
N ALA A 164 18.12 3.63 -15.85
CA ALA A 164 18.62 3.00 -14.62
C ALA A 164 19.80 3.81 -14.05
N VAL A 165 19.69 4.15 -12.77
CA VAL A 165 20.67 4.95 -12.02
C VAL A 165 21.56 4.05 -11.18
N THR A 166 20.96 3.15 -10.43
CA THR A 166 21.67 2.22 -9.56
C THR A 166 20.85 0.95 -9.34
N GLN A 167 21.51 -0.12 -8.93
CA GLN A 167 20.87 -1.40 -8.62
C GLN A 167 21.46 -2.00 -7.37
N GLY A 168 20.66 -2.77 -6.65
CA GLY A 168 21.12 -3.67 -5.60
C GLY A 168 20.71 -5.10 -5.93
N THR A 169 21.56 -6.05 -5.58
CA THR A 169 21.36 -7.47 -5.88
C THR A 169 21.52 -8.29 -4.61
N LEU A 170 20.57 -9.19 -4.34
CA LEU A 170 20.69 -10.15 -3.28
C LEU A 170 21.52 -11.35 -3.77
N ALA A 171 22.81 -11.37 -3.41
CA ALA A 171 23.69 -12.48 -3.68
C ALA A 171 23.54 -13.53 -2.56
N SER A 172 22.91 -14.66 -2.86
CA SER A 172 22.77 -15.78 -1.92
C SER A 172 22.75 -17.12 -2.64
N LYS A 173 23.16 -18.19 -1.94
CA LYS A 173 23.00 -19.56 -2.43
C LYS A 173 21.51 -19.89 -2.52
N GLY A 174 21.06 -20.49 -3.62
CA GLY A 174 19.67 -20.86 -3.86
C GLY A 174 18.86 -19.80 -4.61
N GLN A 175 19.47 -18.68 -5.03
CA GLN A 175 18.86 -17.61 -5.82
C GLN A 175 17.50 -17.16 -5.26
N PRO A 176 17.45 -16.61 -4.01
CA PRO A 176 16.22 -16.13 -3.43
C PRO A 176 15.69 -14.96 -4.28
N LYS A 177 14.40 -15.03 -4.59
CA LYS A 177 13.71 -13.94 -5.30
C LYS A 177 13.07 -12.99 -4.29
N PHE A 178 13.07 -11.72 -4.63
CA PHE A 178 12.27 -10.74 -3.92
C PHE A 178 10.77 -10.94 -4.24
N THR A 179 9.94 -10.77 -3.24
CA THR A 179 8.48 -10.82 -3.39
C THR A 179 7.87 -9.44 -3.61
N THR A 180 8.39 -8.45 -2.90
CA THR A 180 7.98 -7.04 -3.02
C THR A 180 9.04 -6.13 -2.41
N GLY A 181 8.82 -4.82 -2.48
CA GLY A 181 9.65 -3.83 -1.84
C GLY A 181 8.94 -2.52 -1.62
N LYS A 182 9.44 -1.70 -0.70
CA LYS A 182 8.87 -0.40 -0.36
C LYS A 182 9.95 0.61 -0.01
N TRP A 183 9.72 1.87 -0.35
CA TRP A 183 10.56 2.96 0.05
C TRP A 183 10.45 3.23 1.55
N ASN A 184 11.59 3.51 2.19
CA ASN A 184 11.60 4.13 3.50
C ASN A 184 11.32 5.63 3.33
N PRO A 185 10.21 6.17 3.85
CA PRO A 185 9.85 7.58 3.66
C PRO A 185 10.72 8.55 4.45
N HIS A 186 11.58 8.04 5.33
CA HIS A 186 12.46 8.83 6.18
C HIS A 186 13.85 9.05 5.56
N ASN A 187 14.65 9.91 6.19
CA ASN A 187 16.05 10.16 5.80
C ASN A 187 16.21 10.56 4.32
N THR A 188 15.35 11.44 3.83
CA THR A 188 15.35 11.88 2.42
C THR A 188 15.09 10.75 1.43
N CYS A 189 14.39 9.68 1.86
CA CYS A 189 14.03 8.50 1.05
C CYS A 189 15.23 7.84 0.35
N ASN A 190 16.41 7.80 1.01
CA ASN A 190 17.59 7.15 0.46
C ASN A 190 17.62 5.63 0.67
N GLN A 191 16.64 5.09 1.37
CA GLN A 191 16.58 3.65 1.65
C GLN A 191 15.39 2.99 0.97
N PHE A 192 15.61 1.76 0.53
CA PHE A 192 14.60 0.86 0.00
C PHE A 192 14.60 -0.44 0.79
N VAL A 193 13.44 -1.04 0.98
CA VAL A 193 13.29 -2.30 1.70
C VAL A 193 12.73 -3.35 0.78
N THR A 194 13.31 -4.52 0.78
CA THR A 194 12.85 -5.68 0.02
C THR A 194 12.44 -6.82 0.94
N LEU A 195 11.45 -7.59 0.50
CA LEU A 195 11.04 -8.83 1.14
C LEU A 195 11.49 -10.02 0.30
N ASN A 196 11.96 -11.08 0.96
CA ASN A 196 12.15 -12.38 0.34
C ASN A 196 11.83 -13.47 1.36
N ASP A 197 10.99 -14.43 0.99
CA ASP A 197 10.48 -15.46 1.88
C ASP A 197 9.98 -14.88 3.22
N ASN A 198 10.66 -15.13 4.32
CA ASN A 198 10.35 -14.63 5.66
C ASN A 198 11.37 -13.59 6.17
N HIS A 199 12.15 -12.97 5.27
CA HIS A 199 13.17 -11.98 5.60
C HIS A 199 12.81 -10.58 5.10
N VAL A 200 13.19 -9.58 5.90
CA VAL A 200 13.10 -8.15 5.53
C VAL A 200 14.50 -7.59 5.42
N ARG A 201 14.81 -6.84 4.37
CA ARG A 201 16.15 -6.29 4.11
C ARG A 201 16.10 -4.82 3.73
N GLY A 202 16.83 -4.00 4.47
CA GLY A 202 16.99 -2.58 4.16
C GLY A 202 18.28 -2.30 3.39
N TRP A 203 18.16 -1.49 2.35
CA TRP A 203 19.23 -1.10 1.44
C TRP A 203 19.35 0.42 1.37
N ASP A 204 20.56 0.93 1.14
CA ASP A 204 20.81 2.36 0.93
C ASP A 204 21.27 2.58 -0.52
N PHE A 205 20.58 3.44 -1.26
CA PHE A 205 20.92 3.74 -2.65
C PHE A 205 22.31 4.38 -2.85
N ARG A 206 22.88 4.94 -1.82
CA ARG A 206 24.25 5.49 -1.84
C ARG A 206 25.32 4.39 -1.85
N ASN A 207 24.99 3.21 -1.29
CA ASN A 207 25.81 2.01 -1.33
C ASN A 207 24.90 0.76 -1.38
N PRO A 208 24.36 0.40 -2.58
CA PRO A 208 23.39 -0.66 -2.71
C PRO A 208 24.00 -2.07 -2.76
N THR A 209 25.32 -2.20 -2.57
CA THR A 209 26.02 -3.49 -2.62
C THR A 209 25.70 -4.38 -1.41
N ASP A 210 25.45 -3.75 -0.26
CA ASP A 210 25.20 -4.44 0.99
C ASP A 210 23.93 -3.94 1.68
N GLN A 211 23.25 -4.86 2.37
CA GLN A 211 22.13 -4.51 3.21
C GLN A 211 22.60 -3.72 4.45
N VAL A 212 21.92 -2.64 4.77
CA VAL A 212 22.25 -1.80 5.93
C VAL A 212 21.75 -2.43 7.23
N TRP A 213 20.62 -3.11 7.13
CA TRP A 213 20.00 -3.88 8.20
C TRP A 213 19.13 -5.01 7.64
N ALA A 214 18.84 -6.01 8.45
CA ALA A 214 17.94 -7.09 8.09
C ALA A 214 17.21 -7.65 9.30
N ILE A 215 15.96 -8.04 9.11
CA ILE A 215 15.18 -8.83 10.06
C ILE A 215 15.16 -10.25 9.51
N GLN A 216 15.86 -11.15 10.20
CA GLN A 216 15.93 -12.56 9.82
C GLN A 216 14.74 -13.30 10.40
N SER A 217 14.07 -14.11 9.59
CA SER A 217 12.91 -14.91 10.03
C SER A 217 11.84 -14.08 10.74
N ALA A 218 11.51 -12.93 10.14
CA ALA A 218 10.51 -12.01 10.70
C ALA A 218 9.15 -12.69 10.91
N HIS A 219 8.78 -13.59 10.03
CA HIS A 219 7.57 -14.42 10.13
C HIS A 219 7.92 -15.90 10.05
N SER A 220 7.01 -16.76 10.49
CA SER A 220 7.17 -18.22 10.37
C SER A 220 6.89 -18.74 8.96
N GLN A 221 6.22 -17.93 8.12
CA GLN A 221 5.90 -18.20 6.73
C GLN A 221 6.25 -16.97 5.86
N ILE A 222 5.82 -16.98 4.59
CA ILE A 222 6.10 -15.91 3.62
C ILE A 222 5.53 -14.58 4.09
N ILE A 223 6.36 -13.53 4.03
CA ILE A 223 5.92 -12.15 4.24
C ILE A 223 5.28 -11.65 2.94
N ARG A 224 4.08 -11.09 3.05
CA ARG A 224 3.32 -10.58 1.89
C ARG A 224 3.50 -9.10 1.66
N ASP A 225 3.52 -8.32 2.73
CA ASP A 225 3.57 -6.86 2.63
C ASP A 225 4.26 -6.23 3.83
N LEU A 226 4.65 -4.97 3.67
CA LEU A 226 5.21 -4.14 4.72
C LEU A 226 4.74 -2.70 4.56
N ASP A 227 4.73 -1.96 5.66
CA ASP A 227 4.51 -0.53 5.64
C ASP A 227 5.34 0.19 6.70
N PHE A 228 5.77 1.41 6.39
CA PHE A 228 6.48 2.26 7.33
C PHE A 228 5.52 3.17 8.09
N ASN A 229 5.78 3.36 9.37
CA ASN A 229 5.18 4.46 10.10
C ASN A 229 5.83 5.78 9.64
N THR A 230 5.04 6.66 9.05
CA THR A 230 5.53 7.95 8.54
C THR A 230 5.87 8.95 9.62
N ASN A 231 5.35 8.79 10.84
CA ASN A 231 5.55 9.68 11.98
C ASN A 231 6.66 9.18 12.92
N ARG A 232 6.97 7.87 12.89
CA ARG A 232 8.02 7.25 13.70
C ARG A 232 9.09 6.61 12.83
N GLN A 233 10.24 7.26 12.75
CA GLN A 233 11.32 6.99 11.80
C GLN A 233 11.79 5.54 11.73
N TYR A 234 11.76 4.80 12.83
CA TYR A 234 12.36 3.45 12.89
C TYR A 234 11.34 2.33 12.97
N ILE A 235 10.05 2.68 12.94
CA ILE A 235 8.98 1.70 13.05
C ILE A 235 8.47 1.31 11.66
N LEU A 236 8.48 0.01 11.41
CA LEU A 236 7.81 -0.60 10.27
C LEU A 236 6.89 -1.74 10.73
N SER A 237 5.88 -2.01 9.93
CA SER A 237 4.98 -3.15 10.08
C SER A 237 5.19 -4.16 8.97
N THR A 238 4.92 -5.42 9.25
CA THR A 238 4.93 -6.53 8.28
C THR A 238 3.72 -7.43 8.50
N CYS A 239 3.27 -8.10 7.44
CA CYS A 239 2.24 -9.12 7.51
C CYS A 239 2.57 -10.30 6.57
N GLY A 240 1.98 -11.46 6.83
CA GLY A 240 2.32 -12.65 6.05
C GLY A 240 1.34 -13.80 6.16
N ASP A 241 1.77 -14.94 5.61
CA ASP A 241 0.98 -16.15 5.51
C ASP A 241 0.73 -16.85 6.85
N ASP A 242 1.46 -16.45 7.89
CA ASP A 242 1.26 -16.95 9.26
C ASP A 242 0.07 -16.28 9.99
N GLY A 243 -0.64 -15.36 9.33
CA GLY A 243 -1.81 -14.67 9.90
C GLY A 243 -1.47 -13.53 10.85
N TYR A 244 -0.19 -13.23 11.05
CA TYR A 244 0.26 -12.19 11.95
C TYR A 244 0.49 -10.85 11.23
N MET A 245 0.20 -9.77 11.95
CA MET A 245 0.83 -8.47 11.75
C MET A 245 1.87 -8.26 12.84
N LYS A 246 3.04 -7.75 12.47
CA LYS A 246 4.15 -7.51 13.39
C LYS A 246 4.72 -6.12 13.16
N PHE A 247 5.17 -5.50 14.26
CA PHE A 247 5.81 -4.18 14.25
C PHE A 247 7.24 -4.31 14.73
N TRP A 248 8.15 -3.58 14.08
CA TRP A 248 9.58 -3.71 14.27
C TRP A 248 10.22 -2.35 14.47
N ASP A 249 11.20 -2.29 15.37
CA ASP A 249 12.18 -1.22 15.39
C ASP A 249 13.41 -1.68 14.60
N ILE A 250 13.67 -1.05 13.45
CA ILE A 250 14.78 -1.43 12.57
C ILE A 250 16.17 -1.29 13.20
N ARG A 251 16.28 -0.58 14.32
CA ARG A 251 17.52 -0.46 15.12
C ARG A 251 17.75 -1.70 16.00
N GLN A 252 16.68 -2.43 16.33
CA GLN A 252 16.71 -3.66 17.13
C GLN A 252 15.90 -4.77 16.43
N PRO A 253 16.41 -5.29 15.30
CA PRO A 253 15.66 -6.17 14.41
C PRO A 253 15.55 -7.62 14.91
N SER A 254 16.06 -7.95 16.09
CA SER A 254 16.08 -9.32 16.63
C SER A 254 14.71 -9.83 17.04
N GLU A 255 13.85 -8.95 17.54
CA GLU A 255 12.50 -9.28 18.02
C GLU A 255 11.50 -8.19 17.62
N PRO A 256 10.24 -8.56 17.32
CA PRO A 256 9.20 -7.58 17.05
C PRO A 256 8.85 -6.79 18.32
N VAL A 257 8.64 -5.49 18.17
CA VAL A 257 8.12 -4.63 19.26
C VAL A 257 6.71 -5.08 19.64
N MET A 258 5.93 -5.53 18.64
CA MET A 258 4.58 -6.06 18.83
C MET A 258 4.28 -7.13 17.78
N SER A 259 3.50 -8.13 18.19
CA SER A 259 3.00 -9.18 17.30
C SER A 259 1.54 -9.47 17.64
N ARG A 260 0.65 -9.42 16.64
CA ARG A 260 -0.78 -9.67 16.81
C ARG A 260 -1.30 -10.56 15.69
N MET A 261 -2.20 -11.48 16.06
CA MET A 261 -2.89 -12.36 15.12
C MET A 261 -4.39 -12.07 15.19
N GLU A 262 -4.89 -11.32 14.22
CA GLU A 262 -6.29 -10.94 14.15
C GLU A 262 -7.04 -11.67 13.02
N HIS A 263 -6.30 -12.22 12.05
CA HIS A 263 -6.83 -12.96 10.92
C HIS A 263 -6.66 -14.46 11.07
N SER A 264 -7.56 -15.22 10.46
CA SER A 264 -7.55 -16.69 10.45
C SER A 264 -6.85 -17.29 9.21
N HIS A 265 -6.42 -16.46 8.28
CA HIS A 265 -5.78 -16.84 7.02
C HIS A 265 -4.67 -15.84 6.64
N TRP A 266 -4.03 -16.04 5.47
CA TRP A 266 -2.96 -15.21 4.92
C TRP A 266 -3.32 -13.71 4.93
N VAL A 267 -2.44 -12.89 5.47
CA VAL A 267 -2.60 -11.44 5.47
C VAL A 267 -1.85 -10.87 4.27
N TRP A 268 -2.60 -10.28 3.34
CA TRP A 268 -2.07 -9.81 2.06
C TRP A 268 -1.52 -8.40 2.10
N SER A 269 -2.13 -7.52 2.88
CA SER A 269 -1.74 -6.12 2.91
C SER A 269 -1.84 -5.55 4.32
N ILE A 270 -0.95 -4.61 4.64
CA ILE A 270 -0.93 -3.84 5.88
C ILE A 270 -0.65 -2.39 5.55
N ARG A 271 -1.44 -1.46 6.13
CA ARG A 271 -1.29 -0.01 5.91
C ARG A 271 -1.43 0.76 7.20
N ILE A 272 -0.42 1.51 7.55
CA ILE A 272 -0.44 2.46 8.66
C ILE A 272 -1.00 3.79 8.14
N ASN A 273 -1.92 4.40 8.90
CA ASN A 273 -2.46 5.69 8.52
C ASN A 273 -1.37 6.78 8.61
N ARG A 274 -1.26 7.61 7.57
CA ARG A 274 -0.19 8.62 7.49
C ARG A 274 -0.40 9.79 8.45
N PHE A 275 -1.65 10.09 8.79
CA PHE A 275 -2.01 11.20 9.67
C PHE A 275 -2.15 10.74 11.13
N HIS A 276 -2.81 9.61 11.34
CA HIS A 276 -3.10 9.02 12.63
C HIS A 276 -2.45 7.64 12.71
N ASP A 277 -1.16 7.61 12.99
CA ASP A 277 -0.33 6.39 12.90
C ASP A 277 -0.67 5.30 13.92
N GLN A 278 -1.58 5.57 14.86
CA GLN A 278 -2.20 4.56 15.69
C GLN A 278 -3.21 3.68 14.92
N LEU A 279 -3.73 4.15 13.78
CA LEU A 279 -4.69 3.39 12.96
C LEU A 279 -3.96 2.54 11.93
N VAL A 280 -4.22 1.24 11.97
CA VAL A 280 -3.59 0.25 11.09
C VAL A 280 -4.65 -0.63 10.46
N LEU A 281 -4.61 -0.74 9.14
CA LEU A 281 -5.48 -1.62 8.34
C LEU A 281 -4.73 -2.88 7.94
N THR A 282 -5.42 -4.01 7.96
CA THR A 282 -4.96 -5.27 7.38
C THR A 282 -6.06 -5.92 6.57
N SER A 283 -5.67 -6.63 5.50
CA SER A 283 -6.58 -7.41 4.65
C SER A 283 -6.09 -8.83 4.45
N SER A 284 -7.02 -9.78 4.32
CA SER A 284 -6.70 -11.21 4.36
C SER A 284 -7.55 -12.06 3.41
N SER A 285 -7.07 -13.27 3.17
CA SER A 285 -7.84 -14.34 2.51
C SER A 285 -8.98 -14.91 3.36
N ASP A 286 -9.18 -14.43 4.59
CA ASP A 286 -10.38 -14.74 5.38
C ASP A 286 -11.58 -13.83 5.02
N SER A 287 -11.49 -13.10 3.89
CA SER A 287 -12.49 -12.17 3.35
C SER A 287 -12.76 -10.96 4.26
N ARG A 288 -11.83 -10.63 5.17
CA ARG A 288 -11.99 -9.55 6.14
C ARG A 288 -10.96 -8.45 5.94
N VAL A 289 -11.39 -7.25 6.30
CA VAL A 289 -10.51 -6.12 6.59
C VAL A 289 -10.63 -5.79 8.07
N ILE A 290 -9.50 -5.65 8.72
CA ILE A 290 -9.46 -5.32 10.15
C ILE A 290 -8.77 -3.99 10.34
N LEU A 291 -9.44 -3.09 11.04
CA LEU A 291 -8.92 -1.82 11.52
C LEU A 291 -8.52 -1.97 12.98
N CYS A 292 -7.26 -1.74 13.28
CA CYS A 292 -6.72 -1.75 14.63
C CYS A 292 -6.30 -0.36 15.08
N SER A 293 -6.43 -0.09 16.38
CA SER A 293 -5.74 0.99 17.07
C SER A 293 -4.52 0.43 17.77
N ILE A 294 -3.33 0.93 17.43
CA ILE A 294 -2.03 0.49 17.99
C ILE A 294 -1.36 1.70 18.63
N SER A 295 -1.99 2.17 19.72
CA SER A 295 -1.58 3.40 20.41
C SER A 295 -0.23 3.26 21.11
N SER A 296 0.14 2.04 21.56
CA SER A 296 1.38 1.80 22.31
C SER A 296 2.65 2.11 21.53
N ILE A 297 2.60 2.03 20.19
CA ILE A 297 3.74 2.25 19.29
C ILE A 297 3.53 3.44 18.35
N SER A 298 2.44 4.20 18.48
CA SER A 298 2.17 5.39 17.68
C SER A 298 2.99 6.59 18.16
N SER A 299 3.00 7.65 17.33
CA SER A 299 3.64 8.93 17.66
C SER A 299 2.90 9.71 18.73
N GLU A 300 1.58 9.50 18.81
CA GLU A 300 0.70 10.11 19.82
C GLU A 300 0.09 9.02 20.72
N PRO A 301 0.88 8.42 21.62
CA PRO A 301 0.40 7.32 22.46
C PRO A 301 -0.62 7.74 23.52
N PHE A 302 -0.84 9.03 23.71
CA PHE A 302 -1.72 9.60 24.75
C PHE A 302 -2.62 10.67 24.12
N GLY A 303 -3.92 10.57 24.37
CA GLY A 303 -4.82 11.70 24.20
C GLY A 303 -4.25 12.93 24.94
N HIS A 304 -4.44 14.11 24.39
CA HIS A 304 -3.83 15.36 24.85
C HIS A 304 -3.70 15.42 26.36
N LEU A 305 -2.45 15.44 26.83
CA LEU A 305 -2.12 15.99 28.13
C LEU A 305 -2.38 17.49 28.04
N ILE A 306 -3.58 17.94 28.31
CA ILE A 306 -3.80 19.29 28.79
C ILE A 306 -3.18 19.29 30.18
N SER A 307 -1.89 19.58 30.24
CA SER A 307 -1.26 20.02 31.45
C SER A 307 -1.77 21.44 31.73
N SER A 308 -2.92 21.54 32.35
CA SER A 308 -3.25 22.73 33.11
C SER A 308 -2.32 22.74 34.32
N GLU A 309 -1.32 23.61 34.29
CA GLU A 309 -0.36 23.84 35.38
C GLU A 309 -1.01 24.44 36.66
N ASP A 310 -2.31 24.29 36.86
CA ASP A 310 -3.01 24.83 38.02
C ASP A 310 -4.06 23.86 38.58
N GLU A 311 -3.59 22.73 39.18
CA GLU A 311 -4.35 22.13 40.28
C GLU A 311 -3.44 21.32 41.22
N PRO A 312 -3.55 21.52 42.57
CA PRO A 312 -2.69 20.85 43.53
C PRO A 312 -3.07 19.38 43.67
N ALA A 313 -2.04 18.56 43.76
CA ALA A 313 -2.09 17.14 44.05
C ALA A 313 -3.00 16.84 45.27
N GLN A 314 -4.01 16.04 45.05
CA GLN A 314 -4.50 15.02 46.02
C GLN A 314 -5.70 14.28 45.46
N THR A 315 -5.51 13.04 45.00
CA THR A 315 -6.33 11.88 45.41
C THR A 315 -5.64 10.61 44.90
N GLU A 316 -5.25 9.80 45.86
CA GLU A 316 -4.87 8.40 45.71
C GLU A 316 -6.11 7.61 45.26
N ASP A 317 -6.27 7.45 43.95
CA ASP A 317 -6.95 6.30 43.37
C ASP A 317 -6.47 6.13 41.92
N GLY A 318 -5.65 5.11 41.73
CA GLY A 318 -4.90 4.87 40.49
C GLY A 318 -5.76 4.40 39.31
N SER A 319 -6.75 5.17 38.91
CA SER A 319 -7.39 5.00 37.61
C SER A 319 -6.69 5.88 36.60
N ASN A 320 -5.79 5.27 35.86
CA ASN A 320 -5.14 5.83 34.66
C ASN A 320 -6.22 6.11 33.60
N LYS A 321 -6.96 7.23 33.76
CA LYS A 321 -7.98 7.67 32.81
C LYS A 321 -7.28 8.14 31.53
N ASN A 322 -7.63 7.51 30.42
CA ASN A 322 -7.40 7.88 29.01
C ASN A 322 -6.13 7.39 28.31
N LYS A 323 -5.57 6.25 28.65
CA LYS A 323 -4.68 5.55 27.73
C LYS A 323 -5.54 4.76 26.75
N MET A 324 -5.52 5.13 25.45
CA MET A 324 -6.10 4.26 24.42
C MET A 324 -5.33 2.94 24.40
N GLU A 325 -6.04 1.84 24.64
CA GLU A 325 -5.45 0.51 24.60
C GLU A 325 -5.38 0.02 23.15
N ASP A 326 -4.36 -0.79 22.87
CA ASP A 326 -4.25 -1.47 21.57
C ASP A 326 -5.43 -2.43 21.39
N SER A 327 -6.27 -2.16 20.41
CA SER A 327 -7.52 -2.88 20.20
C SER A 327 -7.92 -2.97 18.75
N VAL A 328 -8.82 -3.90 18.44
CA VAL A 328 -9.54 -3.92 17.17
C VAL A 328 -10.63 -2.86 17.22
N VAL A 329 -10.55 -1.91 16.29
CA VAL A 329 -11.52 -0.82 16.11
C VAL A 329 -12.74 -1.27 15.32
N GLY A 330 -12.51 -2.05 14.25
CA GLY A 330 -13.56 -2.57 13.39
C GLY A 330 -13.14 -3.81 12.62
N ARG A 331 -14.12 -4.65 12.31
CA ARG A 331 -14.02 -5.78 11.39
C ARG A 331 -15.03 -5.56 10.28
N TYR A 332 -14.55 -5.57 9.06
CA TYR A 332 -15.33 -5.31 7.86
C TYR A 332 -15.43 -6.61 7.07
N GLU A 333 -16.66 -7.06 6.81
CA GLU A 333 -16.97 -8.40 6.27
C GLU A 333 -17.82 -8.29 4.99
N GLU A 334 -17.71 -7.21 4.24
CA GLU A 334 -18.47 -6.95 3.01
C GLU A 334 -17.95 -7.74 1.81
N HIS A 335 -16.75 -8.32 1.91
CA HIS A 335 -16.13 -9.12 0.87
C HIS A 335 -16.51 -10.60 0.96
N GLU A 336 -16.59 -11.27 -0.19
CA GLU A 336 -16.88 -12.70 -0.28
C GLU A 336 -15.66 -13.55 -0.66
N ASP A 337 -14.60 -12.91 -1.13
CA ASP A 337 -13.33 -13.54 -1.53
C ASP A 337 -12.13 -12.88 -0.84
N SER A 338 -10.94 -13.41 -1.11
CA SER A 338 -9.67 -12.89 -0.61
C SER A 338 -9.51 -11.39 -0.87
N VAL A 339 -9.24 -10.62 0.16
CA VAL A 339 -9.00 -9.19 0.07
C VAL A 339 -7.50 -8.95 -0.13
N TYR A 340 -7.11 -8.64 -1.36
CA TYR A 340 -5.70 -8.49 -1.73
C TYR A 340 -5.10 -7.14 -1.42
N GLY A 341 -5.89 -6.09 -1.37
CA GLY A 341 -5.41 -4.74 -1.14
C GLY A 341 -6.29 -3.95 -0.18
N VAL A 342 -5.65 -3.14 0.64
CA VAL A 342 -6.28 -2.11 1.44
C VAL A 342 -5.43 -0.85 1.38
N GLU A 343 -6.07 0.32 1.21
CA GLU A 343 -5.36 1.59 1.10
C GLU A 343 -6.14 2.72 1.78
N TRP A 344 -5.42 3.58 2.49
CA TRP A 344 -5.98 4.82 3.01
C TRP A 344 -6.18 5.84 1.88
N SER A 345 -7.21 6.66 1.98
CA SER A 345 -7.37 7.82 1.10
C SER A 345 -6.22 8.81 1.30
N SER A 346 -5.83 9.47 0.21
CA SER A 346 -4.87 10.58 0.26
C SER A 346 -5.50 11.90 0.70
N ALA A 347 -6.81 12.06 0.46
CA ALA A 347 -7.55 13.28 0.75
C ALA A 347 -8.19 13.29 2.14
N ASP A 348 -8.77 12.17 2.58
CA ASP A 348 -9.42 12.06 3.89
C ASP A 348 -8.75 10.99 4.76
N PRO A 349 -8.17 11.34 5.91
CA PRO A 349 -7.49 10.40 6.79
C PRO A 349 -8.41 9.35 7.42
N TRP A 350 -9.72 9.54 7.34
CA TRP A 350 -10.71 8.67 7.95
C TRP A 350 -11.37 7.70 6.98
N THR A 351 -11.07 7.81 5.69
CA THR A 351 -11.62 6.98 4.62
C THR A 351 -10.56 6.03 4.08
N PHE A 352 -10.95 4.79 3.83
CA PHE A 352 -10.09 3.78 3.22
C PHE A 352 -10.88 2.91 2.25
N ALA A 353 -10.16 2.29 1.33
CA ALA A 353 -10.72 1.33 0.38
C ALA A 353 -10.07 -0.03 0.55
N SER A 354 -10.83 -1.08 0.23
CA SER A 354 -10.37 -2.46 0.17
C SER A 354 -10.85 -3.12 -1.12
N LEU A 355 -10.04 -4.04 -1.65
CA LEU A 355 -10.28 -4.69 -2.93
C LEU A 355 -10.14 -6.20 -2.80
N SER A 356 -11.20 -6.93 -3.14
CA SER A 356 -11.19 -8.39 -3.21
C SER A 356 -11.05 -8.92 -4.64
N TYR A 357 -10.63 -10.18 -4.73
CA TYR A 357 -10.34 -10.83 -6.02
C TYR A 357 -11.56 -10.94 -6.93
N ASP A 358 -12.73 -11.08 -6.37
CA ASP A 358 -14.00 -11.10 -7.11
C ASP A 358 -14.37 -9.76 -7.80
N GLY A 359 -13.51 -8.76 -7.70
CA GLY A 359 -13.71 -7.44 -8.30
C GLY A 359 -14.61 -6.51 -7.49
N ARG A 360 -14.68 -6.68 -6.17
CA ARG A 360 -15.44 -5.82 -5.28
C ARG A 360 -14.51 -4.80 -4.60
N LEU A 361 -14.68 -3.52 -4.94
CA LEU A 361 -14.07 -2.39 -4.20
C LEU A 361 -15.06 -1.91 -3.14
N VAL A 362 -14.63 -1.87 -1.90
CA VAL A 362 -15.42 -1.36 -0.77
C VAL A 362 -14.74 -0.15 -0.17
N ILE A 363 -15.46 0.96 -0.05
CA ILE A 363 -14.99 2.17 0.62
C ILE A 363 -15.68 2.27 1.97
N ASN A 364 -14.87 2.32 3.01
CA ASN A 364 -15.30 2.38 4.41
C ASN A 364 -14.73 3.62 5.10
N LYS A 365 -15.34 3.99 6.21
CA LYS A 365 -14.85 5.06 7.11
C LYS A 365 -14.51 4.51 8.49
N VAL A 366 -13.55 5.17 9.14
CA VAL A 366 -13.24 4.92 10.55
C VAL A 366 -14.47 5.26 11.38
N PRO A 367 -14.91 4.39 12.32
CA PRO A 367 -16.10 4.66 13.14
C PRO A 367 -15.99 5.98 13.91
N ARG A 368 -17.03 6.79 13.90
CA ARG A 368 -17.07 8.15 14.47
C ARG A 368 -16.60 8.18 15.92
N LYS A 369 -16.94 7.17 16.70
CA LYS A 369 -16.49 7.06 18.10
C LYS A 369 -14.97 7.17 18.22
N TYR A 370 -14.23 6.45 17.38
CA TYR A 370 -12.76 6.46 17.42
C TYR A 370 -12.18 7.75 16.81
N LYS A 371 -12.82 8.28 15.77
CA LYS A 371 -12.45 9.60 15.23
C LYS A 371 -12.49 10.67 16.31
N TYR A 372 -13.56 10.74 17.10
CA TYR A 372 -13.68 11.71 18.20
C TYR A 372 -12.69 11.42 19.33
N GLN A 373 -12.41 10.16 19.64
CA GLN A 373 -11.40 9.80 20.65
C GLN A 373 -9.98 10.23 20.28
N ILE A 374 -9.66 10.28 18.98
CA ILE A 374 -8.37 10.71 18.48
C ILE A 374 -8.28 12.24 18.40
N LEU A 375 -9.38 12.93 18.10
CA LEU A 375 -9.40 14.38 17.90
C LEU A 375 -9.62 15.19 19.20
N LEU A 376 -10.18 14.57 20.25
CA LEU A 376 -10.51 15.18 21.53
C LEU A 376 -9.60 14.69 22.66
#